data_876a21f236f8515a57c05e7e79893db4
#
_entry.id   876a21f236f8515a57c05e7e79893db4
#
_cell.length_a   1.000
_cell.length_b   1.000
_cell.length_c   1.000
_cell.angle_alpha   90.00
_cell.angle_beta   90.00
_cell.angle_gamma   90.00
#
_symmetry.space_group_name_H-M   'P 1'
#
loop_
_entity.id
_entity.type
_entity.pdbx_description
1 polymer ?
#
loop_
_entity_poly.entity_id
_entity_poly.type
_entity_poly.pdbx_seq_one_letter_code
_entity_poly.pdbx_strand_id
1 'polypeptide(L)'
;MLIGEILMSLHYCTEEDAGRLQEIGDGFGFDGVRFVTYFDSLIWLRDRVEGLFGFEPALEVYARPERRRFGYYHLPILYRDRLVGRIAPKLDRGNRALIVRGLWHEPWFRPDEVYEDRFQGTLEGFAGFNGADKIVYSP
;
A
#
# COMPACT_ATOMS: atom_id res chain seq x y z
N MET A 1 -11.15 -8.78 20.19
CA MET A 1 -11.86 -7.62 20.76
C MET A 1 -11.90 -6.51 19.73
N LEU A 2 -13.02 -5.92 19.48
CA LEU A 2 -13.28 -4.73 18.66
C LEU A 2 -13.14 -4.79 17.13
N ILE A 3 -12.70 -5.88 16.52
CA ILE A 3 -12.92 -6.06 15.08
C ILE A 3 -14.42 -6.12 14.77
N GLY A 4 -15.24 -6.61 15.69
CA GLY A 4 -16.68 -6.70 15.51
C GLY A 4 -17.48 -5.38 15.63
N GLU A 5 -16.90 -4.32 16.21
CA GLU A 5 -17.58 -3.03 16.31
C GLU A 5 -17.25 -2.07 15.16
N ILE A 6 -16.09 -2.25 14.51
CA ILE A 6 -15.69 -1.45 13.36
C ILE A 6 -16.29 -2.00 12.06
N LEU A 7 -16.48 -3.31 11.98
CA LEU A 7 -17.05 -3.97 10.82
C LEU A 7 -18.44 -4.49 11.17
N MET A 8 -19.47 -3.78 10.76
CA MET A 8 -20.88 -4.22 10.87
C MET A 8 -21.18 -5.46 9.99
N SER A 9 -20.18 -6.28 9.70
CA SER A 9 -20.30 -7.49 8.91
C SER A 9 -19.54 -8.65 9.54
N LEU A 10 -20.08 -9.87 9.42
CA LEU A 10 -19.41 -11.10 9.83
C LEU A 10 -18.29 -11.42 8.85
N HIS A 11 -17.10 -11.69 9.40
CA HIS A 11 -15.95 -12.18 8.66
C HIS A 11 -15.67 -13.62 9.07
N TYR A 12 -15.34 -14.46 8.10
CA TYR A 12 -14.99 -15.86 8.31
C TYR A 12 -13.51 -16.06 8.05
N CYS A 13 -12.88 -16.88 8.86
CA CYS A 13 -11.51 -17.34 8.68
C CYS A 13 -11.43 -18.86 8.86
N THR A 14 -10.33 -19.45 8.47
CA THR A 14 -10.05 -20.86 8.75
C THR A 14 -9.74 -21.07 10.23
N GLU A 15 -9.87 -22.32 10.72
CA GLU A 15 -9.45 -22.65 12.09
C GLU A 15 -7.96 -22.39 12.32
N GLU A 16 -7.13 -22.65 11.30
CA GLU A 16 -5.69 -22.35 11.33
C GLU A 16 -5.43 -20.85 11.51
N ASP A 17 -6.13 -20.01 10.76
CA ASP A 17 -5.99 -18.54 10.85
C ASP A 17 -6.51 -18.02 12.19
N ALA A 18 -7.58 -18.60 12.74
CA ALA A 18 -8.08 -18.25 14.06
C ALA A 18 -7.06 -18.57 15.16
N GLY A 19 -6.35 -19.71 15.03
CA GLY A 19 -5.23 -20.05 15.92
C GLY A 19 -4.09 -19.04 15.85
N ARG A 20 -3.69 -18.67 14.62
CA ARG A 20 -2.65 -17.64 14.38
C ARG A 20 -3.04 -16.27 14.92
N LEU A 21 -4.29 -15.87 14.81
CA LEU A 21 -4.77 -14.60 15.37
C LEU A 21 -4.63 -14.53 16.89
N GLN A 22 -4.84 -15.66 17.60
CA GLN A 22 -4.61 -15.74 19.04
C GLN A 22 -3.12 -15.64 19.41
N GLU A 23 -2.23 -16.18 18.57
CA GLU A 23 -0.78 -16.12 18.77
C GLU A 23 -0.20 -14.72 18.51
N ILE A 24 -0.79 -13.97 17.59
CA ILE A 24 -0.31 -12.63 17.22
C ILE A 24 -0.45 -11.65 18.39
N GLY A 25 -1.49 -11.78 19.22
CA GLY A 25 -1.71 -10.89 20.37
C GLY A 25 -1.67 -9.40 20.01
N ASP A 26 -1.25 -8.56 20.94
CA ASP A 26 -1.17 -7.10 20.77
C ASP A 26 0.13 -6.61 20.09
N GLY A 27 0.96 -7.51 19.61
CA GLY A 27 2.30 -7.20 19.13
C GLY A 27 2.68 -7.84 17.81
N PHE A 28 1.88 -7.68 16.74
CA PHE A 28 2.33 -8.10 15.41
C PHE A 28 3.49 -7.23 14.91
N GLY A 29 4.68 -7.86 14.81
CA GLY A 29 5.95 -7.18 14.60
C GLY A 29 6.32 -6.89 13.15
N PHE A 30 5.38 -6.68 12.21
CA PHE A 30 5.79 -6.17 10.89
C PHE A 30 6.10 -4.68 11.00
N ASP A 31 7.38 -4.35 11.00
CA ASP A 31 7.87 -2.99 11.04
C ASP A 31 8.56 -2.65 9.72
N GLY A 32 7.79 -2.45 8.67
CA GLY A 32 8.29 -2.20 7.32
C GLY A 32 7.31 -1.47 6.44
N VAL A 33 7.75 -1.16 5.23
CA VAL A 33 6.95 -0.59 4.16
C VAL A 33 6.75 -1.62 3.06
N ARG A 34 5.56 -1.68 2.47
CA ARG A 34 5.24 -2.49 1.29
C ARG A 34 4.39 -1.72 0.31
N PHE A 35 4.63 -1.93 -0.97
CA PHE A 35 3.74 -1.48 -2.04
C PHE A 35 2.78 -2.61 -2.37
N VAL A 36 1.49 -2.35 -2.27
CA VAL A 36 0.44 -3.36 -2.42
C VAL A 36 -0.27 -3.15 -3.75
N THR A 37 -0.50 -4.23 -4.50
CA THR A 37 -1.29 -4.15 -5.73
C THR A 37 -2.79 -4.13 -5.42
N TYR A 38 -3.60 -3.49 -6.27
CA TYR A 38 -5.06 -3.53 -6.17
C TYR A 38 -5.67 -4.92 -6.39
N PHE A 39 -4.88 -5.86 -6.92
CA PHE A 39 -5.27 -7.26 -7.08
C PHE A 39 -4.91 -8.14 -5.89
N ASP A 40 -4.24 -7.59 -4.90
CA ASP A 40 -3.96 -8.28 -3.64
C ASP A 40 -5.26 -8.53 -2.86
N SER A 41 -5.35 -9.69 -2.21
CA SER A 41 -6.51 -10.06 -1.40
C SER A 41 -6.79 -9.07 -0.27
N LEU A 42 -5.78 -8.37 0.22
CA LEU A 42 -5.93 -7.32 1.23
C LEU A 42 -6.76 -6.14 0.70
N ILE A 43 -6.56 -5.75 -0.57
CA ILE A 43 -7.14 -4.54 -1.18
C ILE A 43 -8.40 -4.84 -2.02
N TRP A 44 -8.61 -6.09 -2.40
CA TRP A 44 -9.67 -6.49 -3.34
C TRP A 44 -11.09 -6.07 -2.92
N LEU A 45 -11.43 -6.23 -1.66
CA LEU A 45 -12.73 -5.84 -1.12
C LEU A 45 -12.69 -4.40 -0.60
N ARG A 46 -13.19 -3.46 -1.40
CA ARG A 46 -13.16 -2.02 -1.11
C ARG A 46 -13.79 -1.66 0.22
N ASP A 47 -15.01 -2.12 0.48
CA ASP A 47 -15.73 -1.84 1.73
C ASP A 47 -14.96 -2.31 2.96
N ARG A 48 -14.27 -3.45 2.85
CA ARG A 48 -13.41 -3.96 3.92
C ARG A 48 -12.19 -3.06 4.13
N VAL A 49 -11.56 -2.60 3.05
CA VAL A 49 -10.40 -1.71 3.12
C VAL A 49 -10.78 -0.37 3.75
N GLU A 50 -11.89 0.22 3.34
CA GLU A 50 -12.41 1.45 3.93
C GLU A 50 -12.74 1.25 5.42
N GLY A 51 -13.40 0.15 5.77
CA GLY A 51 -13.76 -0.15 7.16
C GLY A 51 -12.57 -0.42 8.07
N LEU A 52 -11.56 -1.17 7.60
CA LEU A 52 -10.38 -1.53 8.40
C LEU A 52 -9.33 -0.43 8.48
N PHE A 53 -9.08 0.26 7.37
CA PHE A 53 -7.96 1.18 7.23
C PHE A 53 -8.35 2.64 7.09
N GLY A 54 -9.65 2.95 6.91
CA GLY A 54 -10.08 4.30 6.56
C GLY A 54 -9.46 4.81 5.24
N PHE A 55 -9.12 3.88 4.34
CA PHE A 55 -8.41 4.16 3.09
C PHE A 55 -9.35 3.94 1.91
N GLU A 56 -9.48 4.93 1.03
CA GLU A 56 -10.26 4.83 -0.20
C GLU A 56 -9.45 4.14 -1.30
N PRO A 57 -9.73 2.86 -1.64
CA PRO A 57 -9.02 2.19 -2.74
C PRO A 57 -9.56 2.68 -4.08
N ALA A 58 -8.80 3.52 -4.76
CA ALA A 58 -9.17 4.11 -6.05
C ALA A 58 -8.32 3.53 -7.18
N LEU A 59 -8.79 2.49 -7.84
CA LEU A 59 -8.15 1.99 -9.06
C LEU A 59 -8.58 2.83 -10.26
N GLU A 60 -7.69 3.70 -10.74
CA GLU A 60 -7.99 4.68 -11.78
C GLU A 60 -7.65 4.21 -13.22
N VAL A 61 -7.28 2.94 -13.39
CA VAL A 61 -6.94 2.35 -14.70
C VAL A 61 -8.08 2.54 -15.72
N TYR A 62 -9.31 2.43 -15.26
CA TYR A 62 -10.52 2.56 -16.09
C TYR A 62 -11.09 3.99 -16.12
N ALA A 63 -10.51 4.90 -15.33
CA ALA A 63 -10.94 6.29 -15.33
C ALA A 63 -10.36 7.05 -16.53
N ARG A 64 -11.13 7.99 -17.07
CA ARG A 64 -10.61 8.91 -18.10
C ARG A 64 -9.45 9.74 -17.53
N PRO A 65 -8.42 10.07 -18.34
CA PRO A 65 -7.23 10.78 -17.86
C PRO A 65 -7.53 12.04 -17.04
N GLU A 66 -8.52 12.83 -17.46
CA GLU A 66 -8.93 14.08 -16.80
C GLU A 66 -9.60 13.88 -15.42
N ARG A 67 -10.02 12.65 -15.12
CA ARG A 67 -10.65 12.30 -13.83
C ARG A 67 -9.72 11.58 -12.87
N ARG A 68 -8.48 11.31 -13.29
CA ARG A 68 -7.50 10.61 -12.46
C ARG A 68 -6.88 11.57 -11.46
N ARG A 69 -6.95 11.22 -10.17
CA ARG A 69 -6.30 11.97 -9.08
C ARG A 69 -4.85 11.53 -8.88
N PHE A 70 -4.59 10.24 -9.07
CA PHE A 70 -3.30 9.60 -8.74
C PHE A 70 -2.59 8.99 -9.97
N GLY A 71 -3.17 9.15 -11.16
CA GLY A 71 -2.60 8.64 -12.41
C GLY A 71 -3.13 7.27 -12.81
N TYR A 72 -2.62 6.77 -13.94
CA TYR A 72 -3.12 5.54 -14.56
C TYR A 72 -2.99 4.32 -13.65
N TYR A 73 -1.83 4.16 -13.03
CA TYR A 73 -1.55 3.06 -12.13
C TYR A 73 -0.73 3.55 -10.93
N HIS A 74 -1.24 3.31 -9.76
CA HIS A 74 -0.56 3.61 -8.51
C HIS A 74 -0.73 2.43 -7.54
N LEU A 75 0.12 2.37 -6.54
CA LEU A 75 0.15 1.31 -5.54
C LEU A 75 -0.09 1.92 -4.16
N PRO A 76 -1.04 1.40 -3.38
CA PRO A 76 -1.13 1.71 -1.96
C PRO A 76 0.17 1.39 -1.23
N ILE A 77 0.49 2.22 -0.26
CA ILE A 77 1.65 2.06 0.62
C ILE A 77 1.15 1.54 1.96
N LEU A 78 1.52 0.31 2.28
CA LEU A 78 1.32 -0.26 3.60
C LEU A 78 2.57 0.01 4.45
N TYR A 79 2.39 0.68 5.58
CA TYR A 79 3.41 0.87 6.60
C TYR A 79 2.92 0.31 7.92
N ARG A 80 3.64 -0.68 8.43
CA ARG A 80 3.19 -1.47 9.59
C ARG A 80 1.81 -2.10 9.31
N ASP A 81 0.80 -1.66 10.01
CA ASP A 81 -0.59 -2.15 9.92
C ASP A 81 -1.55 -1.14 9.26
N ARG A 82 -1.05 -0.09 8.60
CA ARG A 82 -1.85 1.00 8.04
C ARG A 82 -1.51 1.30 6.58
N LEU A 83 -2.53 1.65 5.83
CA LEU A 83 -2.37 2.20 4.48
C LEU A 83 -2.16 3.71 4.58
N VAL A 84 -0.93 4.15 4.38
CA VAL A 84 -0.48 5.51 4.67
C VAL A 84 -0.39 6.43 3.46
N GLY A 85 -0.57 5.89 2.27
CA GLY A 85 -0.46 6.68 1.05
C GLY A 85 -0.47 5.86 -0.24
N ARG A 86 -0.02 6.49 -1.31
CA ARG A 86 0.05 5.91 -2.66
C ARG A 86 1.31 6.36 -3.38
N ILE A 87 1.88 5.47 -4.17
CA ILE A 87 2.99 5.76 -5.07
C ILE A 87 2.60 5.41 -6.51
N ALA A 88 2.96 6.25 -7.48
CA ALA A 88 2.76 5.99 -8.91
C ALA A 88 4.10 5.71 -9.60
N PRO A 89 4.60 4.47 -9.57
CA PRO A 89 5.84 4.10 -10.22
C PRO A 89 5.61 3.78 -11.70
N LYS A 90 6.58 4.11 -12.54
CA LYS A 90 6.65 3.70 -13.93
C LYS A 90 8.05 3.24 -14.29
N LEU A 91 8.16 2.03 -14.83
CA LEU A 91 9.43 1.52 -15.34
C LEU A 91 9.71 2.08 -16.74
N ASP A 92 10.80 2.80 -16.89
CA ASP A 92 11.42 3.13 -18.16
C ASP A 92 12.47 2.07 -18.49
N ARG A 93 12.09 1.12 -19.31
CA ARG A 93 12.94 -0.01 -19.67
C ARG A 93 14.16 0.41 -20.50
N GLY A 94 13.99 1.42 -21.37
CA GLY A 94 15.08 1.91 -22.24
C GLY A 94 16.20 2.55 -21.43
N ASN A 95 15.88 3.31 -20.41
CA ASN A 95 16.83 3.99 -19.53
C ASN A 95 17.12 3.22 -18.22
N ARG A 96 16.54 2.03 -18.05
CA ARG A 96 16.62 1.22 -16.82
C ARG A 96 16.35 2.05 -15.56
N ALA A 97 15.31 2.88 -15.63
CA ALA A 97 14.94 3.81 -14.56
C ALA A 97 13.54 3.52 -14.02
N LEU A 98 13.38 3.52 -12.72
CA LEU A 98 12.08 3.60 -12.07
C LEU A 98 11.72 5.07 -11.88
N ILE A 99 10.70 5.52 -12.58
CA ILE A 99 10.20 6.90 -12.50
C ILE A 99 9.07 6.94 -11.48
N VAL A 100 9.25 7.67 -10.40
CA VAL A 100 8.20 7.98 -9.43
C VAL A 100 7.44 9.21 -9.94
N ARG A 101 6.25 8.99 -10.48
CA ARG A 101 5.39 10.03 -11.06
C ARG A 101 4.58 10.79 -10.03
N GLY A 102 4.40 10.19 -8.87
CA GLY A 102 3.68 10.80 -7.77
C GLY A 102 3.83 9.98 -6.50
N LEU A 103 3.81 10.67 -5.39
CA LEU A 103 3.81 10.13 -4.05
C LEU A 103 2.87 10.98 -3.22
N TRP A 104 1.84 10.34 -2.66
CA TRP A 104 0.82 10.99 -1.84
C TRP A 104 0.69 10.25 -0.53
N HIS A 105 0.68 10.99 0.56
CA HIS A 105 0.39 10.45 1.88
C HIS A 105 -1.04 10.81 2.30
N GLU A 106 -1.64 9.96 3.11
CA GLU A 106 -2.94 10.26 3.71
C GLU A 106 -2.84 11.50 4.62
N PRO A 107 -3.89 12.35 4.69
CA PRO A 107 -3.84 13.64 5.39
C PRO A 107 -3.46 13.54 6.88
N TRP A 108 -3.75 12.42 7.51
CA TRP A 108 -3.46 12.14 8.91
C TRP A 108 -2.04 11.62 9.15
N PHE A 109 -1.36 11.13 8.10
CA PHE A 109 -0.03 10.54 8.21
C PHE A 109 1.06 11.62 8.15
N ARG A 110 2.03 11.52 9.04
CA ARG A 110 3.23 12.36 9.05
C ARG A 110 4.45 11.46 8.94
N PRO A 111 5.14 11.44 7.78
CA PRO A 111 6.40 10.72 7.62
C PRO A 111 7.41 11.16 8.68
N ASP A 112 8.10 10.20 9.26
CA ASP A 112 9.25 10.39 10.14
C ASP A 112 10.50 9.74 9.51
N GLU A 113 11.67 9.96 10.10
CA GLU A 113 12.94 9.43 9.59
C GLU A 113 12.93 7.90 9.47
N VAL A 114 12.27 7.19 10.37
CA VAL A 114 12.15 5.73 10.34
C VAL A 114 11.33 5.27 9.15
N TYR A 115 10.22 5.92 8.90
CA TYR A 115 9.40 5.65 7.72
C TYR A 115 10.17 5.92 6.43
N GLU A 116 10.83 7.09 6.33
CA GLU A 116 11.58 7.50 5.13
C GLU A 116 12.69 6.50 4.80
N ASP A 117 13.45 6.05 5.78
CA ASP A 117 14.50 5.03 5.60
C ASP A 117 13.92 3.72 5.07
N ARG A 118 12.84 3.24 5.66
CA ARG A 118 12.18 1.99 5.24
C ARG A 118 11.52 2.11 3.87
N PHE A 119 10.89 3.27 3.60
CA PHE A 119 10.30 3.56 2.30
C PHE A 119 11.37 3.55 1.21
N GLN A 120 12.50 4.22 1.45
CA GLN A 120 13.62 4.27 0.50
C GLN A 120 14.18 2.86 0.22
N GLY A 121 14.41 2.05 1.26
CA GLY A 121 14.87 0.67 1.10
C GLY A 121 13.87 -0.20 0.30
N THR A 122 12.57 -0.03 0.55
CA THR A 122 11.52 -0.73 -0.20
C THR A 122 11.49 -0.28 -1.66
N LEU A 123 11.64 1.02 -1.91
CA LEU A 123 11.64 1.58 -3.26
C LEU A 123 12.85 1.10 -4.07
N GLU A 124 14.03 1.05 -3.47
CA GLU A 124 15.23 0.50 -4.08
C GLU A 124 15.10 -1.00 -4.40
N GLY A 125 14.57 -1.77 -3.47
CA GLY A 125 14.26 -3.19 -3.70
C GLY A 125 13.24 -3.40 -4.82
N PHE A 126 12.21 -2.57 -4.87
CA PHE A 126 11.20 -2.60 -5.93
C PHE A 126 11.79 -2.21 -7.29
N ALA A 127 12.65 -1.19 -7.34
CA ALA A 127 13.36 -0.79 -8.55
C ALA A 127 14.25 -1.92 -9.08
N GLY A 128 15.07 -2.51 -8.21
CA GLY A 128 15.96 -3.62 -8.57
C GLY A 128 15.20 -4.86 -9.05
N PHE A 129 14.12 -5.23 -8.36
CA PHE A 129 13.25 -6.33 -8.77
C PHE A 129 12.67 -6.14 -10.19
N ASN A 130 12.35 -4.89 -10.56
CA ASN A 130 11.85 -4.54 -11.88
C ASN A 130 12.96 -4.28 -12.93
N GLY A 131 14.23 -4.47 -12.58
CA GLY A 131 15.36 -4.29 -13.47
C GLY A 131 15.78 -2.84 -13.72
N ALA A 132 15.41 -1.94 -12.82
CA ALA A 132 15.88 -0.55 -12.85
C ALA A 132 17.18 -0.39 -12.04
N ASP A 133 18.11 0.37 -12.58
CA ASP A 133 19.39 0.67 -11.95
C ASP A 133 19.37 2.01 -11.20
N LYS A 134 18.35 2.82 -11.46
CA LYS A 134 18.20 4.16 -10.86
C LYS A 134 16.74 4.51 -10.63
N ILE A 135 16.52 5.39 -9.66
CA ILE A 135 15.21 5.96 -9.33
C ILE A 135 15.24 7.44 -9.72
N VAL A 136 14.17 7.88 -10.38
CA VAL A 136 13.98 9.26 -10.82
C VAL A 136 12.62 9.75 -10.34
N TYR A 137 12.58 10.89 -9.68
CA TYR A 137 11.33 11.54 -9.33
C TYR A 137 10.92 12.48 -10.47
N SER A 138 9.70 12.31 -10.98
CA SER A 138 9.14 13.24 -11.97
C SER A 138 8.69 14.52 -11.28
N PRO A 139 8.94 15.68 -11.86
CA PRO A 139 8.43 16.93 -11.33
C PRO A 139 6.89 16.99 -11.35
#